data_53034ca1bd9c216dcc695a95c4c3dd96
#
_entry.id   53034ca1bd9c216dcc695a95c4c3dd96
#
_cell.length_a   1.000
_cell.length_b   1.000
_cell.length_c   1.000
_cell.angle_alpha   90.00
_cell.angle_beta   90.00
_cell.angle_gamma   90.00
#
_symmetry.space_group_name_H-M   'P 1'
#
loop_
_entity.id
_entity.type
_entity.pdbx_description
1 polymer ?
#
loop_
_entity_poly.entity_id
_entity_poly.type
_entity_poly.pdbx_seq_one_letter_code
_entity_poly.pdbx_strand_id
1 'polypeptide(L)'
;MTVTELVSYEDALAAYEPVMGLEVHVELGTKTKMFCGCSTALGAEPNTQTCPTCLGMPGSLPVMNASGVESAIRIGLALNCEIAEWCRFARKNYFYPDMPKNFQTSQYDEPIAFSGYLDVQLEDGEVFRVEIERAHMEEDTGKSTHVGGATGRIHGATHSLLDYNRAGIPLIEIVTKPIVGAGERAPEVAKAYVAELRELIKALGVSEARMEMGQMRCDVNLSLRPIGTEKFGTRSETKNVNSLRSVERATRFEIMRHAAVLGGGGTIIQETRHFHEEDGSTTSGRVKEEAEDYRYFPEPDLVPVAPSREWVEELRATLPELPRVRRNRLREEWGISEHDMQSILNAGAVDLITATIDAGADAAAARKWWMGELARRANEAGTELAALEITPAQVARVCALVKEGSLNDKLARQVIEGVLAGEGDADEVVDKRGLKVVSDEGALGAAVDEAIAANAAIADKIRGGKVAAAGALVGAVMKATRGQADAARVRELILEKLGVEG
;
A
#
# COMPACT_ATOMS: atom_id res chain seq x y z
N MET A 1 4.38 12.35 36.37
CA MET A 1 3.06 11.71 36.22
C MET A 1 3.26 10.23 36.35
N THR A 2 2.57 9.57 37.27
CA THR A 2 2.59 8.10 37.43
C THR A 2 2.17 7.49 36.11
N VAL A 3 2.97 6.56 35.59
CA VAL A 3 2.60 5.73 34.44
C VAL A 3 1.33 5.00 34.86
N THR A 4 0.17 5.40 34.30
CA THR A 4 -1.08 4.66 34.52
C THR A 4 -0.86 3.31 33.87
N GLU A 5 -0.91 2.25 34.66
CA GLU A 5 -0.81 0.89 34.14
C GLU A 5 -1.94 0.66 33.14
N LEU A 6 -1.60 0.25 31.92
CA LEU A 6 -2.60 0.04 30.86
C LEU A 6 -3.51 -1.14 31.25
N VAL A 7 -4.79 -1.01 30.94
CA VAL A 7 -5.73 -2.16 30.98
C VAL A 7 -5.54 -3.04 29.75
N SER A 8 -5.97 -4.30 29.83
CA SER A 8 -5.98 -5.15 28.64
C SER A 8 -6.94 -4.60 27.58
N TYR A 9 -6.73 -4.98 26.33
CA TYR A 9 -7.60 -4.53 25.22
C TYR A 9 -9.03 -5.06 25.42
N GLU A 10 -9.16 -6.31 25.85
CA GLU A 10 -10.43 -6.96 26.14
C GLU A 10 -11.18 -6.28 27.29
N ASP A 11 -10.50 -5.92 28.38
CA ASP A 11 -11.10 -5.20 29.50
C ASP A 11 -11.56 -3.79 29.10
N ALA A 12 -10.78 -3.11 28.23
CA ALA A 12 -11.17 -1.81 27.69
C ALA A 12 -12.49 -1.90 26.90
N LEU A 13 -12.62 -2.89 26.04
CA LEU A 13 -13.80 -3.11 25.20
C LEU A 13 -14.99 -3.68 25.96
N ALA A 14 -14.79 -4.33 27.09
CA ALA A 14 -15.86 -4.78 27.97
C ALA A 14 -16.63 -3.60 28.62
N ALA A 15 -15.97 -2.44 28.78
CA ALA A 15 -16.56 -1.27 29.42
C ALA A 15 -16.89 -0.12 28.47
N TYR A 16 -16.14 0.00 27.37
CA TYR A 16 -16.20 1.16 26.49
C TYR A 16 -16.29 0.79 25.02
N GLU A 17 -16.98 1.63 24.26
CA GLU A 17 -17.01 1.61 22.80
C GLU A 17 -16.05 2.67 22.25
N PRO A 18 -15.11 2.30 21.35
CA PRO A 18 -14.24 3.26 20.69
C PRO A 18 -15.00 4.04 19.61
N VAL A 19 -14.73 5.35 19.56
CA VAL A 19 -15.17 6.26 18.51
C VAL A 19 -13.95 6.91 17.93
N MET A 20 -13.74 6.73 16.63
CA MET A 20 -12.55 7.21 15.92
C MET A 20 -12.91 8.30 14.92
N GLY A 21 -11.97 9.19 14.66
CA GLY A 21 -11.95 10.09 13.49
C GLY A 21 -10.58 10.03 12.85
N LEU A 22 -10.52 9.93 11.55
CA LEU A 22 -9.27 9.88 10.80
C LEU A 22 -9.16 11.13 9.93
N GLU A 23 -8.02 11.82 10.03
CA GLU A 23 -7.66 12.95 9.20
C GLU A 23 -6.44 12.54 8.37
N VAL A 24 -6.60 12.49 7.05
CA VAL A 24 -5.54 12.04 6.14
C VAL A 24 -5.16 13.18 5.23
N HIS A 25 -3.88 13.55 5.28
CA HIS A 25 -3.28 14.56 4.41
C HIS A 25 -2.51 13.87 3.29
N VAL A 26 -2.70 14.32 2.05
CA VAL A 26 -2.02 13.78 0.87
C VAL A 26 -1.43 14.92 0.05
N GLU A 27 -0.10 14.90 -0.14
CA GLU A 27 0.58 15.77 -1.09
C GLU A 27 0.20 15.36 -2.52
N LEU A 28 -0.31 16.31 -3.31
CA LEU A 28 -0.69 16.06 -4.69
C LEU A 28 0.53 16.13 -5.61
N GLY A 29 0.62 15.19 -6.54
CA GLY A 29 1.74 15.02 -7.47
C GLY A 29 1.73 16.02 -8.64
N THR A 30 1.46 17.30 -8.37
CA THR A 30 1.50 18.36 -9.38
C THR A 30 2.94 18.78 -9.70
N LYS A 31 3.17 19.31 -10.89
CA LYS A 31 4.51 19.80 -11.31
C LYS A 31 4.92 21.11 -10.65
N THR A 32 3.93 21.89 -10.21
CA THR A 32 4.12 23.19 -9.57
C THR A 32 3.31 23.29 -8.29
N LYS A 33 3.69 24.20 -7.42
CA LYS A 33 3.00 24.49 -6.15
C LYS A 33 1.56 24.94 -6.36
N MET A 34 0.79 24.97 -5.27
CA MET A 34 -0.66 25.26 -5.33
C MET A 34 -0.96 26.67 -5.84
N PHE A 35 -0.15 27.66 -5.46
CA PHE A 35 -0.42 29.07 -5.73
C PHE A 35 0.70 29.79 -6.46
N CYS A 36 1.72 29.10 -6.96
CA CYS A 36 2.83 29.67 -7.74
C CYS A 36 3.44 28.64 -8.71
N GLY A 37 4.33 29.11 -9.57
CA GLY A 37 5.03 28.28 -10.56
C GLY A 37 6.28 27.54 -10.07
N CYS A 38 6.61 27.58 -8.77
CA CYS A 38 7.77 26.85 -8.24
C CYS A 38 7.58 25.34 -8.39
N SER A 39 8.68 24.65 -8.72
CA SER A 39 8.71 23.20 -8.85
C SER A 39 8.39 22.49 -7.53
N THR A 40 7.77 21.31 -7.63
CA THR A 40 7.53 20.38 -6.52
C THR A 40 8.47 19.18 -6.55
N ALA A 41 9.47 19.18 -7.45
CA ALA A 41 10.40 18.06 -7.61
C ALA A 41 11.17 17.77 -6.31
N LEU A 42 11.27 16.49 -5.96
CA LEU A 42 11.99 16.03 -4.77
C LEU A 42 13.51 16.10 -4.99
N GLY A 43 14.28 16.26 -3.90
CA GLY A 43 15.74 16.16 -3.92
C GLY A 43 16.47 17.42 -4.37
N ALA A 44 15.80 18.55 -4.57
CA ALA A 44 16.46 19.82 -4.82
C ALA A 44 17.16 20.34 -3.56
N GLU A 45 18.22 21.16 -3.76
CA GLU A 45 18.90 21.83 -2.65
C GLU A 45 17.92 22.67 -1.84
N PRO A 46 18.05 22.73 -0.50
CA PRO A 46 17.14 23.45 0.38
C PRO A 46 16.94 24.91 -0.06
N ASN A 47 15.68 25.36 -0.02
CA ASN A 47 15.27 26.73 -0.33
C ASN A 47 15.57 27.21 -1.77
N THR A 48 15.74 26.31 -2.71
CA THR A 48 15.96 26.66 -4.14
C THR A 48 14.68 26.67 -4.97
N GLN A 49 13.60 26.03 -4.48
CA GLN A 49 12.29 26.00 -5.12
C GLN A 49 11.33 26.97 -4.42
N THR A 50 11.70 28.22 -4.32
CA THR A 50 10.95 29.26 -3.63
C THR A 50 10.81 30.52 -4.49
N CYS A 51 9.75 31.29 -4.26
CA CYS A 51 9.51 32.58 -4.90
C CYS A 51 8.81 33.54 -3.94
N PRO A 52 8.68 34.83 -4.27
CA PRO A 52 7.97 35.80 -3.42
C PRO A 52 6.56 35.35 -3.01
N THR A 53 5.83 34.63 -3.86
CA THR A 53 4.46 34.18 -3.56
C THR A 53 4.43 33.11 -2.48
N CYS A 54 5.18 32.02 -2.62
CA CYS A 54 5.17 30.96 -1.60
C CYS A 54 5.88 31.39 -0.31
N LEU A 55 6.72 32.43 -0.34
CA LEU A 55 7.32 33.03 0.85
C LEU A 55 6.46 34.14 1.47
N GLY A 56 5.32 34.49 0.85
CA GLY A 56 4.40 35.51 1.39
C GLY A 56 4.96 36.92 1.39
N MET A 57 5.80 37.27 0.42
CA MET A 57 6.38 38.60 0.36
C MET A 57 5.34 39.65 -0.06
N PRO A 58 5.42 40.87 0.47
CA PRO A 58 4.48 41.96 0.15
C PRO A 58 4.37 42.22 -1.35
N GLY A 59 3.13 42.32 -1.84
CA GLY A 59 2.81 42.61 -3.24
C GLY A 59 2.79 41.41 -4.17
N SER A 60 3.13 40.20 -3.71
CA SER A 60 2.95 38.97 -4.49
C SER A 60 1.53 38.43 -4.37
N LEU A 61 0.96 37.99 -5.49
CA LEU A 61 -0.40 37.44 -5.55
C LEU A 61 -0.39 35.96 -5.93
N PRO A 62 -1.22 35.12 -5.26
CA PRO A 62 -1.36 33.72 -5.59
C PRO A 62 -2.10 33.51 -6.91
N VAL A 63 -1.75 32.44 -7.63
CA VAL A 63 -2.51 31.93 -8.80
C VAL A 63 -2.73 30.45 -8.60
N MET A 64 -3.99 30.03 -8.58
CA MET A 64 -4.38 28.66 -8.27
C MET A 64 -3.95 27.66 -9.36
N ASN A 65 -3.43 26.52 -8.95
CA ASN A 65 -3.02 25.42 -9.80
C ASN A 65 -4.25 24.58 -10.22
N ALA A 66 -4.62 24.64 -11.50
CA ALA A 66 -5.76 23.90 -12.05
C ALA A 66 -5.62 22.36 -11.89
N SER A 67 -4.39 21.81 -12.00
CA SER A 67 -4.16 20.38 -11.80
C SER A 67 -4.41 19.95 -10.34
N GLY A 68 -4.16 20.85 -9.36
CA GLY A 68 -4.50 20.60 -7.96
C GLY A 68 -6.02 20.52 -7.77
N VAL A 69 -6.77 21.43 -8.37
CA VAL A 69 -8.24 21.42 -8.33
C VAL A 69 -8.81 20.16 -8.98
N GLU A 70 -8.33 19.81 -10.19
CA GLU A 70 -8.73 18.59 -10.87
C GLU A 70 -8.48 17.34 -10.01
N SER A 71 -7.30 17.23 -9.42
CA SER A 71 -6.94 16.11 -8.52
C SER A 71 -7.88 16.02 -7.32
N ALA A 72 -8.23 17.17 -6.72
CA ALA A 72 -9.16 17.21 -5.59
C ALA A 72 -10.58 16.75 -5.98
N ILE A 73 -11.07 17.16 -7.16
CA ILE A 73 -12.37 16.71 -7.68
C ILE A 73 -12.33 15.19 -7.93
N ARG A 74 -11.29 14.65 -8.58
CA ARG A 74 -11.13 13.22 -8.84
C ARG A 74 -11.14 12.41 -7.53
N ILE A 75 -10.44 12.89 -6.49
CA ILE A 75 -10.45 12.27 -5.16
C ILE A 75 -11.85 12.30 -4.57
N GLY A 76 -12.52 13.46 -4.57
CA GLY A 76 -13.89 13.59 -4.07
C GLY A 76 -14.85 12.63 -4.75
N LEU A 77 -14.81 12.55 -6.09
CA LEU A 77 -15.63 11.62 -6.87
C LEU A 77 -15.36 10.15 -6.53
N ALA A 78 -14.07 9.77 -6.39
CA ALA A 78 -13.70 8.40 -6.04
C ALA A 78 -14.08 8.02 -4.60
N LEU A 79 -14.21 9.01 -3.70
CA LEU A 79 -14.73 8.88 -2.34
C LEU A 79 -16.25 8.99 -2.25
N ASN A 80 -16.95 8.95 -3.39
CA ASN A 80 -18.41 9.10 -3.45
C ASN A 80 -18.93 10.40 -2.80
N CYS A 81 -18.11 11.46 -2.78
CA CYS A 81 -18.50 12.75 -2.26
C CYS A 81 -19.38 13.52 -3.25
N GLU A 82 -20.18 14.44 -2.71
CA GLU A 82 -20.73 15.54 -3.46
C GLU A 82 -19.64 16.56 -3.76
N ILE A 83 -19.58 17.06 -5.00
CA ILE A 83 -18.66 18.13 -5.40
C ILE A 83 -19.38 19.46 -5.29
N ALA A 84 -18.77 20.41 -4.58
CA ALA A 84 -19.34 21.73 -4.38
C ALA A 84 -19.54 22.47 -5.71
N GLU A 85 -20.71 23.04 -5.92
CA GLU A 85 -20.99 23.92 -7.06
C GLU A 85 -20.17 25.23 -6.96
N TRP A 86 -19.81 25.60 -5.77
CA TRP A 86 -19.02 26.76 -5.43
C TRP A 86 -18.28 26.55 -4.09
N CYS A 87 -17.00 26.86 -4.07
CA CYS A 87 -16.19 26.84 -2.85
C CYS A 87 -15.12 27.94 -2.92
N ARG A 88 -14.50 28.25 -1.78
CA ARG A 88 -13.43 29.23 -1.72
C ARG A 88 -12.39 28.85 -0.68
N PHE A 89 -11.23 29.44 -0.81
CA PHE A 89 -10.18 29.34 0.20
C PHE A 89 -10.38 30.38 1.31
N ALA A 90 -9.90 29.99 2.50
CA ALA A 90 -9.77 30.83 3.68
C ALA A 90 -8.33 30.83 4.18
N ARG A 91 -7.97 31.82 4.99
CA ARG A 91 -6.69 31.88 5.69
C ARG A 91 -6.84 31.28 7.07
N LYS A 92 -6.09 30.18 7.34
CA LYS A 92 -5.87 29.60 8.66
C LYS A 92 -4.66 30.27 9.28
N ASN A 93 -4.88 31.23 10.17
CA ASN A 93 -3.80 32.05 10.71
C ASN A 93 -3.09 31.37 11.87
N TYR A 94 -1.79 31.20 11.75
CA TYR A 94 -0.92 30.77 12.85
C TYR A 94 0.53 31.17 12.57
N PHE A 95 1.27 31.43 13.66
CA PHE A 95 2.64 31.95 13.59
C PHE A 95 3.60 30.83 13.97
N TYR A 96 4.16 30.17 12.95
CA TYR A 96 5.16 29.15 13.14
C TYR A 96 6.26 29.29 12.08
N PRO A 97 7.53 28.98 12.42
CA PRO A 97 8.65 29.23 11.50
C PRO A 97 8.56 28.54 10.14
N ASP A 98 7.87 27.38 10.04
CA ASP A 98 7.65 26.65 8.80
C ASP A 98 6.53 27.21 7.92
N MET A 99 5.81 28.23 8.41
CA MET A 99 4.76 28.93 7.67
C MET A 99 5.17 30.37 7.38
N PRO A 100 5.85 30.61 6.22
CA PRO A 100 6.47 31.91 5.94
C PRO A 100 5.45 33.05 5.75
N LYS A 101 4.20 32.73 5.38
CA LYS A 101 3.10 33.69 5.21
C LYS A 101 2.38 34.04 6.51
N ASN A 102 2.66 33.34 7.62
CA ASN A 102 1.93 33.36 8.88
C ASN A 102 0.45 32.90 8.78
N PHE A 103 0.08 32.29 7.67
CA PHE A 103 -1.20 31.60 7.47
C PHE A 103 -1.05 30.48 6.47
N GLN A 104 -1.88 29.47 6.62
CA GLN A 104 -2.06 28.40 5.62
C GLN A 104 -3.35 28.70 4.86
N THR A 105 -3.31 28.60 3.54
CA THR A 105 -4.49 28.68 2.70
C THR A 105 -5.20 27.34 2.70
N SER A 106 -6.48 27.30 3.08
CA SER A 106 -7.27 26.10 3.32
C SER A 106 -8.72 26.31 2.89
N GLN A 107 -9.44 25.23 2.58
CA GLN A 107 -10.88 25.24 2.32
C GLN A 107 -11.68 24.59 3.45
N TYR A 108 -11.20 24.67 4.69
CA TYR A 108 -11.79 24.02 5.85
C TYR A 108 -13.29 24.26 6.02
N ASP A 109 -13.76 25.49 5.85
CA ASP A 109 -15.15 25.93 6.05
C ASP A 109 -16.02 25.77 4.79
N GLU A 110 -15.44 25.76 3.60
CA GLU A 110 -16.13 25.63 2.33
C GLU A 110 -15.39 24.62 1.43
N PRO A 111 -15.46 23.31 1.75
CA PRO A 111 -14.69 22.28 1.09
C PRO A 111 -15.17 22.01 -0.34
N ILE A 112 -14.25 21.62 -1.21
CA ILE A 112 -14.58 21.25 -2.60
C ILE A 112 -15.39 19.95 -2.68
N ALA A 113 -15.23 19.04 -1.71
CA ALA A 113 -15.94 17.78 -1.66
C ALA A 113 -16.39 17.44 -0.24
N PHE A 114 -17.58 16.86 -0.09
CA PHE A 114 -18.20 16.57 1.19
C PHE A 114 -19.19 15.41 1.11
N SER A 115 -19.63 14.90 2.26
CA SER A 115 -20.68 13.88 2.39
C SER A 115 -20.47 12.64 1.54
N GLY A 116 -19.27 12.06 1.61
CA GLY A 116 -18.91 10.85 0.89
C GLY A 116 -18.79 9.61 1.76
N TYR A 117 -18.24 8.56 1.20
CA TYR A 117 -17.88 7.34 1.92
C TYR A 117 -16.80 6.53 1.16
N LEU A 118 -16.10 5.71 1.93
CA LEU A 118 -15.19 4.69 1.41
C LEU A 118 -15.53 3.34 2.07
N ASP A 119 -15.86 2.34 1.26
CA ASP A 119 -16.03 0.98 1.73
C ASP A 119 -14.68 0.29 1.79
N VAL A 120 -14.28 -0.15 2.99
CA VAL A 120 -13.00 -0.83 3.22
C VAL A 120 -13.23 -2.31 3.51
N GLN A 121 -12.35 -3.15 2.97
CA GLN A 121 -12.42 -4.59 3.18
C GLN A 121 -11.46 -4.99 4.30
N LEU A 122 -11.97 -5.71 5.27
CA LEU A 122 -11.22 -6.23 6.41
C LEU A 122 -10.56 -7.57 6.06
N GLU A 123 -9.67 -8.06 6.92
CA GLU A 123 -8.85 -9.26 6.62
C GLU A 123 -9.68 -10.54 6.41
N ASP A 124 -10.87 -10.62 7.01
CA ASP A 124 -11.81 -11.74 6.83
C ASP A 124 -12.77 -11.58 5.63
N GLY A 125 -12.66 -10.46 4.90
CA GLY A 125 -13.52 -10.14 3.76
C GLY A 125 -14.75 -9.31 4.09
N GLU A 126 -15.05 -9.05 5.38
CA GLU A 126 -16.14 -8.15 5.77
C GLU A 126 -15.86 -6.74 5.23
N VAL A 127 -16.92 -6.06 4.80
CA VAL A 127 -16.85 -4.68 4.30
C VAL A 127 -17.36 -3.73 5.35
N PHE A 128 -16.54 -2.78 5.74
CA PHE A 128 -16.90 -1.71 6.67
C PHE A 128 -16.99 -0.38 5.93
N ARG A 129 -18.09 0.35 6.08
CA ARG A 129 -18.26 1.68 5.47
C ARG A 129 -17.75 2.77 6.40
N VAL A 130 -16.79 3.54 5.90
CA VAL A 130 -16.28 4.75 6.55
C VAL A 130 -16.88 5.96 5.86
N GLU A 131 -17.68 6.75 6.56
CA GLU A 131 -18.25 7.98 6.02
C GLU A 131 -17.22 9.10 6.01
N ILE A 132 -17.20 9.87 4.93
CA ILE A 132 -16.33 11.04 4.74
C ILE A 132 -17.14 12.29 5.04
N GLU A 133 -16.63 13.12 5.93
CA GLU A 133 -17.21 14.43 6.21
C GLU A 133 -16.90 15.39 5.08
N ARG A 134 -15.60 15.51 4.73
CA ARG A 134 -15.12 16.40 3.68
C ARG A 134 -13.76 15.97 3.14
N ALA A 135 -13.47 16.44 1.95
CA ALA A 135 -12.12 16.51 1.39
C ALA A 135 -11.89 17.93 0.87
N HIS A 136 -10.86 18.60 1.37
CA HIS A 136 -10.59 20.00 1.04
C HIS A 136 -9.11 20.24 0.73
N MET A 137 -8.89 21.22 -0.15
CA MET A 137 -7.54 21.59 -0.57
C MET A 137 -6.88 22.50 0.47
N GLU A 138 -5.57 22.31 0.60
CA GLU A 138 -4.67 23.12 1.40
C GLU A 138 -3.34 23.30 0.66
N GLU A 139 -2.42 24.01 1.28
CA GLU A 139 -1.01 24.01 0.92
C GLU A 139 -0.17 23.43 2.08
N ASP A 140 0.91 22.71 1.75
CA ASP A 140 1.79 22.19 2.79
C ASP A 140 2.70 23.29 3.36
N THR A 141 3.23 23.05 4.56
CA THR A 141 4.19 23.92 5.25
C THR A 141 5.63 23.64 4.83
N GLY A 142 6.56 24.47 5.22
CA GLY A 142 7.99 24.18 5.11
C GLY A 142 8.39 22.98 5.97
N LYS A 143 9.60 22.48 5.73
CA LYS A 143 10.20 21.40 6.51
C LYS A 143 11.10 21.97 7.60
N SER A 144 10.85 21.60 8.85
CA SER A 144 11.74 21.91 9.98
C SER A 144 12.58 20.70 10.35
N THR A 145 13.91 20.88 10.41
CA THR A 145 14.84 19.86 10.88
C THR A 145 15.51 20.35 12.15
N HIS A 146 15.31 19.62 13.25
CA HIS A 146 15.88 19.98 14.56
C HIS A 146 17.25 19.34 14.74
N VAL A 147 18.27 20.13 15.06
CA VAL A 147 19.68 19.73 15.14
C VAL A 147 20.17 19.74 16.58
N GLY A 148 20.96 18.75 16.99
CA GLY A 148 21.62 18.67 18.28
C GLY A 148 20.83 17.98 19.41
N GLY A 149 19.62 17.48 19.14
CA GLY A 149 18.82 16.69 20.09
C GLY A 149 18.94 15.19 19.84
N ALA A 150 18.84 14.38 20.89
CA ALA A 150 18.88 12.91 20.79
C ALA A 150 17.66 12.30 20.08
N THR A 151 16.54 13.05 19.97
CA THR A 151 15.24 12.53 19.51
C THR A 151 14.78 13.13 18.18
N GLY A 152 15.58 14.04 17.56
CA GLY A 152 15.14 14.78 16.37
C GLY A 152 13.98 15.76 16.62
N ARG A 153 13.60 16.00 17.87
CA ARG A 153 12.53 16.92 18.31
C ARG A 153 13.10 18.27 18.70
N ILE A 154 12.23 19.29 18.77
CA ILE A 154 12.60 20.64 19.20
C ILE A 154 13.15 20.68 20.64
N HIS A 155 12.63 19.82 21.54
CA HIS A 155 13.16 19.69 22.89
C HIS A 155 14.57 19.09 22.87
N GLY A 156 15.54 19.85 23.36
CA GLY A 156 16.96 19.48 23.34
C GLY A 156 17.70 19.84 22.06
N ALA A 157 17.04 20.38 21.06
CA ALA A 157 17.69 20.87 19.86
C ALA A 157 18.39 22.20 20.16
N THR A 158 19.58 22.39 19.57
CA THR A 158 20.35 23.66 19.66
C THR A 158 19.81 24.69 18.69
N HIS A 159 19.31 24.24 17.52
CA HIS A 159 18.71 25.09 16.49
C HIS A 159 17.86 24.24 15.54
N SER A 160 17.10 24.92 14.69
CA SER A 160 16.31 24.28 13.63
C SER A 160 16.67 24.87 12.27
N LEU A 161 16.78 24.00 11.29
CA LEU A 161 16.93 24.37 9.88
C LEU A 161 15.55 24.35 9.22
N LEU A 162 15.27 25.37 8.40
CA LEU A 162 14.02 25.51 7.68
C LEU A 162 14.28 25.37 6.18
N ASP A 163 13.51 24.48 5.54
CA ASP A 163 13.50 24.31 4.09
C ASP A 163 12.09 24.62 3.57
N TYR A 164 11.96 25.67 2.78
CA TYR A 164 10.69 26.11 2.20
C TYR A 164 10.41 25.51 0.83
N ASN A 165 11.22 24.57 0.34
CA ASN A 165 10.92 23.86 -0.92
C ASN A 165 9.56 23.17 -0.85
N ARG A 166 9.16 22.64 0.31
CA ARG A 166 7.86 22.01 0.53
C ARG A 166 6.73 23.03 0.70
N ALA A 167 6.99 24.21 1.25
CA ALA A 167 5.96 25.23 1.51
C ALA A 167 5.20 25.58 0.22
N GLY A 168 3.87 25.41 0.25
CA GLY A 168 3.00 25.66 -0.88
C GLY A 168 2.79 24.47 -1.83
N ILE A 169 3.33 23.28 -1.55
CA ILE A 169 2.96 22.05 -2.29
C ILE A 169 1.45 21.82 -2.09
N PRO A 170 0.70 21.49 -3.18
CA PRO A 170 -0.72 21.21 -3.06
C PRO A 170 -0.97 20.03 -2.13
N LEU A 171 -1.85 20.23 -1.17
CA LEU A 171 -2.23 19.26 -0.15
C LEU A 171 -3.74 19.08 -0.19
N ILE A 172 -4.23 17.86 0.04
CA ILE A 172 -5.63 17.59 0.31
C ILE A 172 -5.76 16.95 1.68
N GLU A 173 -6.68 17.45 2.49
CA GLU A 173 -7.06 16.86 3.76
C GLU A 173 -8.41 16.15 3.61
N ILE A 174 -8.45 14.86 3.97
CA ILE A 174 -9.63 14.01 3.92
C ILE A 174 -10.01 13.65 5.34
N VAL A 175 -11.19 14.10 5.77
CA VAL A 175 -11.69 13.97 7.14
C VAL A 175 -12.88 13.03 7.17
N THR A 176 -12.83 12.02 8.03
CA THR A 176 -13.95 11.11 8.24
C THR A 176 -14.98 11.70 9.21
N LYS A 177 -16.24 11.29 9.07
CA LYS A 177 -17.19 11.40 10.16
C LYS A 177 -16.74 10.49 11.32
N PRO A 178 -17.29 10.68 12.54
CA PRO A 178 -17.01 9.75 13.63
C PRO A 178 -17.32 8.31 13.23
N ILE A 179 -16.31 7.45 13.30
CA ILE A 179 -16.43 6.01 13.03
C ILE A 179 -16.88 5.34 14.31
N VAL A 180 -18.08 4.80 14.29
CA VAL A 180 -18.74 4.09 15.39
C VAL A 180 -19.07 2.66 14.99
N GLY A 181 -19.27 1.77 15.94
CA GLY A 181 -19.67 0.40 15.67
C GLY A 181 -18.55 -0.53 15.21
N ALA A 182 -17.30 -0.06 15.15
CA ALA A 182 -16.15 -0.90 14.81
C ALA A 182 -15.76 -1.85 15.97
N GLY A 183 -16.13 -1.53 17.23
CA GLY A 183 -15.90 -2.38 18.39
C GLY A 183 -14.43 -2.83 18.52
N GLU A 184 -14.24 -4.13 18.66
CA GLU A 184 -12.92 -4.76 18.78
C GLU A 184 -12.07 -4.62 17.50
N ARG A 185 -12.70 -4.36 16.36
CA ARG A 185 -12.05 -4.20 15.06
C ARG A 185 -11.61 -2.76 14.77
N ALA A 186 -11.80 -1.83 15.70
CA ALA A 186 -11.47 -0.43 15.48
C ALA A 186 -10.03 -0.19 14.96
N PRO A 187 -8.96 -0.82 15.49
CA PRO A 187 -7.62 -0.68 14.95
C PRO A 187 -7.48 -1.23 13.52
N GLU A 188 -8.13 -2.35 13.22
CA GLU A 188 -8.15 -2.96 11.88
C GLU A 188 -8.89 -2.07 10.87
N VAL A 189 -10.04 -1.51 11.23
CA VAL A 189 -10.80 -0.58 10.40
C VAL A 189 -9.97 0.66 10.08
N ALA A 190 -9.28 1.24 11.07
CA ALA A 190 -8.42 2.39 10.85
C ALA A 190 -7.28 2.08 9.87
N LYS A 191 -6.60 0.94 10.02
CA LYS A 191 -5.56 0.47 9.10
C LYS A 191 -6.10 0.22 7.69
N ALA A 192 -7.23 -0.47 7.59
CA ALA A 192 -7.87 -0.80 6.31
C ALA A 192 -8.30 0.47 5.56
N TYR A 193 -8.83 1.46 6.26
CA TYR A 193 -9.21 2.73 5.68
C TYR A 193 -8.00 3.45 5.06
N VAL A 194 -6.92 3.60 5.81
CA VAL A 194 -5.71 4.27 5.31
C VAL A 194 -5.08 3.49 4.14
N ALA A 195 -5.10 2.16 4.21
CA ALA A 195 -4.60 1.29 3.14
C ALA A 195 -5.42 1.45 1.85
N GLU A 196 -6.75 1.37 1.94
CA GLU A 196 -7.63 1.51 0.78
C GLU A 196 -7.56 2.91 0.17
N LEU A 197 -7.51 3.95 1.02
CA LEU A 197 -7.35 5.32 0.58
C LEU A 197 -6.02 5.52 -0.16
N ARG A 198 -4.91 4.95 0.35
CA ARG A 198 -3.61 5.01 -0.31
C ARG A 198 -3.65 4.38 -1.71
N GLU A 199 -4.22 3.20 -1.83
CA GLU A 199 -4.34 2.52 -3.13
C GLU A 199 -5.27 3.28 -4.09
N LEU A 200 -6.35 3.88 -3.58
CA LEU A 200 -7.25 4.75 -4.35
C LEU A 200 -6.49 5.97 -4.90
N ILE A 201 -5.74 6.68 -4.08
CA ILE A 201 -4.95 7.85 -4.47
C ILE A 201 -3.92 7.50 -5.56
N LYS A 202 -3.24 6.35 -5.40
CA LYS A 202 -2.30 5.83 -6.40
C LYS A 202 -2.99 5.45 -7.72
N ALA A 203 -4.13 4.77 -7.66
CA ALA A 203 -4.90 4.39 -8.84
C ALA A 203 -5.40 5.59 -9.63
N LEU A 204 -5.77 6.68 -8.95
CA LEU A 204 -6.13 7.96 -9.58
C LEU A 204 -4.93 8.65 -10.25
N GLY A 205 -3.70 8.26 -9.94
CA GLY A 205 -2.48 8.90 -10.45
C GLY A 205 -2.25 10.32 -9.93
N VAL A 206 -2.88 10.69 -8.81
CA VAL A 206 -2.81 12.05 -8.25
C VAL A 206 -1.72 12.23 -7.20
N SER A 207 -1.18 11.13 -6.68
CA SER A 207 -0.02 11.09 -5.77
C SER A 207 0.58 9.69 -5.73
N GLU A 208 1.85 9.58 -5.37
CA GLU A 208 2.49 8.30 -5.04
C GLU A 208 2.11 7.80 -3.65
N ALA A 209 1.57 8.70 -2.81
CA ALA A 209 1.08 8.44 -1.45
C ALA A 209 2.07 7.63 -0.58
N ARG A 210 3.36 7.98 -0.64
CA ARG A 210 4.43 7.34 0.14
C ARG A 210 4.40 7.88 1.57
N MET A 211 3.97 7.05 2.52
CA MET A 211 3.92 7.44 3.94
C MET A 211 5.31 7.68 4.52
N GLU A 212 6.29 6.86 4.15
CA GLU A 212 7.69 6.98 4.57
C GLU A 212 8.38 8.27 4.08
N MET A 213 7.88 8.87 3.00
CA MET A 213 8.34 10.15 2.47
C MET A 213 7.51 11.34 2.97
N GLY A 214 6.47 11.08 3.78
CA GLY A 214 5.55 12.09 4.28
C GLY A 214 4.55 12.62 3.25
N GLN A 215 4.46 11.99 2.07
CA GLN A 215 3.49 12.37 1.05
C GLN A 215 2.04 12.02 1.44
N MET A 216 1.87 11.07 2.34
CA MET A 216 0.60 10.73 2.98
C MET A 216 0.81 10.60 4.47
N ARG A 217 0.00 11.31 5.25
CA ARG A 217 0.07 11.35 6.71
C ARG A 217 -1.32 11.09 7.28
N CYS A 218 -1.39 10.38 8.39
CA CYS A 218 -2.66 10.13 9.07
C CYS A 218 -2.58 10.57 10.52
N ASP A 219 -3.56 11.36 10.94
CA ASP A 219 -3.79 11.70 12.34
C ASP A 219 -5.01 10.90 12.83
N VAL A 220 -4.86 10.24 13.98
CA VAL A 220 -5.90 9.41 14.58
C VAL A 220 -6.52 10.15 15.75
N ASN A 221 -7.77 10.55 15.63
CA ASN A 221 -8.58 11.04 16.73
C ASN A 221 -9.30 9.87 17.39
N LEU A 222 -9.18 9.70 18.69
CA LEU A 222 -9.83 8.66 19.46
C LEU A 222 -10.55 9.22 20.68
N SER A 223 -11.77 8.75 20.91
CA SER A 223 -12.47 8.89 22.18
C SER A 223 -13.12 7.56 22.56
N LEU A 224 -13.42 7.37 23.83
CA LEU A 224 -14.19 6.25 24.35
C LEU A 224 -15.51 6.76 24.95
N ARG A 225 -16.58 5.99 24.72
CA ARG A 225 -17.84 6.21 25.44
C ARG A 225 -18.24 4.93 26.18
N PRO A 226 -18.89 5.02 27.35
CA PRO A 226 -19.43 3.83 28.02
C PRO A 226 -20.42 3.09 27.10
N ILE A 227 -20.37 1.78 27.12
CA ILE A 227 -21.30 0.94 26.33
C ILE A 227 -22.77 1.32 26.65
N GLY A 228 -23.57 1.45 25.60
CA GLY A 228 -24.98 1.83 25.71
C GLY A 228 -25.24 3.33 25.85
N THR A 229 -24.22 4.19 25.71
CA THR A 229 -24.38 5.64 25.69
C THR A 229 -24.20 6.22 24.30
N GLU A 230 -24.91 7.30 23.98
CA GLU A 230 -24.80 7.98 22.68
C GLU A 230 -23.77 9.13 22.70
N LYS A 231 -23.54 9.72 23.86
CA LYS A 231 -22.65 10.87 24.00
C LYS A 231 -21.18 10.47 23.83
N PHE A 232 -20.50 11.10 22.89
CA PHE A 232 -19.06 10.91 22.68
C PHE A 232 -18.24 11.41 23.87
N GLY A 233 -17.14 10.71 24.15
CA GLY A 233 -16.16 11.14 25.14
C GLY A 233 -15.23 12.24 24.60
N THR A 234 -14.37 12.75 25.46
CA THR A 234 -13.29 13.66 25.06
C THR A 234 -12.28 12.91 24.21
N ARG A 235 -11.89 13.48 23.07
CA ARG A 235 -10.94 12.89 22.13
C ARG A 235 -9.50 13.32 22.41
N SER A 236 -8.55 12.46 22.08
CA SER A 236 -7.15 12.81 21.87
C SER A 236 -6.78 12.60 20.40
N GLU A 237 -5.85 13.38 19.89
CA GLU A 237 -5.34 13.29 18.52
C GLU A 237 -3.92 12.70 18.56
N THR A 238 -3.68 11.62 17.84
CA THR A 238 -2.35 11.00 17.74
C THR A 238 -1.71 11.34 16.42
N LYS A 239 -0.54 11.99 16.48
CA LYS A 239 0.29 12.36 15.32
C LYS A 239 1.54 11.52 15.18
N ASN A 240 2.26 11.69 14.07
CA ASN A 240 3.45 10.92 13.70
C ASN A 240 3.18 9.44 13.41
N VAL A 241 2.03 9.16 12.81
CA VAL A 241 1.64 7.81 12.41
C VAL A 241 2.01 7.63 10.94
N ASN A 242 3.22 7.13 10.69
CA ASN A 242 3.86 7.14 9.36
C ASN A 242 3.81 5.80 8.64
N SER A 243 3.04 4.83 9.14
CA SER A 243 2.85 3.54 8.50
C SER A 243 1.48 2.95 8.82
N LEU A 244 1.00 2.02 7.98
CA LEU A 244 -0.26 1.30 8.24
C LEU A 244 -0.23 0.53 9.56
N ARG A 245 0.91 -0.09 9.89
CA ARG A 245 1.12 -0.78 11.16
C ARG A 245 1.02 0.18 12.35
N SER A 246 1.53 1.38 12.19
CA SER A 246 1.50 2.41 13.24
C SER A 246 0.10 2.92 13.48
N VAL A 247 -0.73 3.07 12.43
CA VAL A 247 -2.16 3.42 12.56
C VAL A 247 -2.88 2.40 13.45
N GLU A 248 -2.71 1.12 13.18
CA GLU A 248 -3.30 0.04 13.97
C GLU A 248 -2.82 0.05 15.42
N ARG A 249 -1.49 0.13 15.63
CA ARG A 249 -0.88 0.12 16.97
C ARG A 249 -1.24 1.35 17.79
N ALA A 250 -1.22 2.53 17.19
CA ALA A 250 -1.59 3.78 17.86
C ALA A 250 -3.05 3.77 18.30
N THR A 251 -3.96 3.30 17.43
CA THR A 251 -5.37 3.17 17.76
C THR A 251 -5.59 2.21 18.93
N ARG A 252 -4.98 1.03 18.90
CA ARG A 252 -5.05 0.04 19.97
C ARG A 252 -4.51 0.58 21.29
N PHE A 253 -3.35 1.25 21.25
CA PHE A 253 -2.73 1.82 22.44
C PHE A 253 -3.61 2.90 23.08
N GLU A 254 -4.16 3.81 22.29
CA GLU A 254 -5.01 4.89 22.78
C GLU A 254 -6.33 4.35 23.38
N ILE A 255 -6.91 3.28 22.83
CA ILE A 255 -8.07 2.61 23.44
C ILE A 255 -7.74 2.12 24.85
N MET A 256 -6.62 1.41 25.03
CA MET A 256 -6.18 0.89 26.32
C MET A 256 -5.84 2.01 27.30
N ARG A 257 -5.18 3.07 26.82
CA ARG A 257 -4.82 4.23 27.64
C ARG A 257 -6.06 5.01 28.11
N HIS A 258 -6.99 5.31 27.21
CA HIS A 258 -8.23 6.02 27.57
C HIS A 258 -9.03 5.21 28.59
N ALA A 259 -9.17 3.89 28.38
CA ALA A 259 -9.89 3.02 29.30
C ALA A 259 -9.22 2.97 30.68
N ALA A 260 -7.89 2.92 30.75
CA ALA A 260 -7.16 2.95 32.00
C ALA A 260 -7.38 4.28 32.79
N VAL A 261 -7.34 5.41 32.08
CA VAL A 261 -7.60 6.73 32.69
C VAL A 261 -9.03 6.85 33.20
N LEU A 262 -10.01 6.51 32.37
CA LEU A 262 -11.42 6.59 32.72
C LEU A 262 -11.83 5.60 33.81
N GLY A 263 -11.35 4.35 33.72
CA GLY A 263 -11.57 3.31 34.75
C GLY A 263 -10.95 3.65 36.11
N GLY A 264 -9.86 4.39 36.12
CA GLY A 264 -9.24 4.95 37.32
C GLY A 264 -9.92 6.21 37.90
N GLY A 265 -11.04 6.63 37.32
CA GLY A 265 -11.77 7.84 37.73
C GLY A 265 -11.14 9.15 37.25
N GLY A 266 -10.16 9.09 36.34
CA GLY A 266 -9.56 10.26 35.70
C GLY A 266 -10.41 10.79 34.55
N THR A 267 -9.91 11.86 33.91
CA THR A 267 -10.54 12.50 32.74
C THR A 267 -9.56 12.56 31.59
N ILE A 268 -10.05 12.38 30.38
CA ILE A 268 -9.26 12.58 29.17
C ILE A 268 -9.18 14.07 28.86
N ILE A 269 -7.97 14.52 28.53
CA ILE A 269 -7.70 15.90 28.12
C ILE A 269 -7.66 15.92 26.59
N GLN A 270 -8.26 16.94 25.98
CA GLN A 270 -8.17 17.16 24.55
C GLN A 270 -6.77 17.68 24.21
N GLU A 271 -5.92 16.79 23.73
CA GLU A 271 -4.51 17.06 23.46
C GLU A 271 -4.05 16.37 22.18
N THR A 272 -2.98 16.90 21.59
CA THR A 272 -2.19 16.20 20.59
C THR A 272 -1.20 15.28 21.29
N ARG A 273 -1.09 14.05 20.83
CA ARG A 273 -0.15 13.03 21.31
C ARG A 273 0.78 12.61 20.19
N HIS A 274 1.96 12.15 20.54
CA HIS A 274 2.97 11.67 19.60
C HIS A 274 3.16 10.18 19.76
N PHE A 275 3.01 9.43 18.67
CA PHE A 275 3.24 8.00 18.61
C PHE A 275 4.75 7.70 18.53
N HIS A 276 5.19 6.62 19.19
CA HIS A 276 6.54 6.09 19.18
C HIS A 276 6.55 4.70 18.55
N GLU A 277 7.23 4.58 17.41
CA GLU A 277 7.31 3.31 16.66
C GLU A 277 8.02 2.20 17.45
N GLU A 278 9.03 2.56 18.25
CA GLU A 278 9.90 1.60 18.95
C GLU A 278 9.11 0.74 19.94
N ASP A 279 8.31 1.37 20.79
CA ASP A 279 7.55 0.72 21.86
C ASP A 279 6.03 0.69 21.62
N GLY A 280 5.52 1.43 20.63
CA GLY A 280 4.09 1.55 20.30
C GLY A 280 3.28 2.39 21.27
N SER A 281 3.95 3.18 22.10
CA SER A 281 3.32 4.09 23.06
C SER A 281 3.02 5.46 22.45
N THR A 282 2.24 6.27 23.19
CA THR A 282 2.05 7.67 22.89
C THR A 282 2.47 8.54 24.07
N THR A 283 2.99 9.74 23.79
CA THR A 283 3.29 10.73 24.81
C THR A 283 2.51 12.03 24.56
N SER A 284 2.15 12.73 25.66
CA SER A 284 1.48 14.02 25.60
C SER A 284 2.33 15.02 24.82
N GLY A 285 1.70 15.72 23.92
CA GLY A 285 2.24 16.86 23.19
C GLY A 285 1.69 18.19 23.74
N ARG A 286 1.18 19.02 22.83
CA ARG A 286 0.52 20.28 23.21
C ARG A 286 -0.98 20.07 23.40
N VAL A 287 -1.62 20.96 24.14
CA VAL A 287 -3.08 21.06 24.15
C VAL A 287 -3.53 21.43 22.73
N LYS A 288 -4.59 20.78 22.23
CA LYS A 288 -5.11 21.03 20.89
C LYS A 288 -5.73 22.41 20.82
N GLU A 289 -5.35 23.19 19.79
CA GLU A 289 -5.96 24.47 19.48
C GLU A 289 -7.36 24.26 18.90
N GLU A 290 -8.30 25.14 19.25
CA GLU A 290 -9.65 25.15 18.70
C GLU A 290 -9.69 25.90 17.36
N ALA A 291 -10.74 25.66 16.56
CA ALA A 291 -10.87 26.31 15.25
C ALA A 291 -10.91 27.85 15.36
N GLU A 292 -11.48 28.39 16.46
CA GLU A 292 -11.54 29.82 16.77
C GLU A 292 -10.15 30.44 16.94
N ASP A 293 -9.17 29.67 17.40
CA ASP A 293 -7.79 30.16 17.62
C ASP A 293 -7.12 30.55 16.30
N TYR A 294 -7.49 29.89 15.20
CA TYR A 294 -6.95 30.18 13.87
C TYR A 294 -7.59 31.39 13.19
N ARG A 295 -8.69 31.92 13.70
CA ARG A 295 -9.33 33.13 13.18
C ARG A 295 -9.50 33.09 11.66
N TYR A 296 -10.13 32.04 11.13
CA TYR A 296 -10.38 31.88 9.71
C TYR A 296 -11.11 33.08 9.10
N PHE A 297 -10.65 33.52 7.95
CA PHE A 297 -11.37 34.47 7.10
C PHE A 297 -11.13 34.16 5.63
N PRO A 298 -12.04 34.54 4.72
CA PRO A 298 -11.88 34.28 3.29
C PRO A 298 -10.57 34.84 2.74
N GLU A 299 -9.90 34.05 1.88
CA GLU A 299 -8.67 34.50 1.19
C GLU A 299 -9.02 35.57 0.14
N PRO A 300 -8.65 36.84 0.36
CA PRO A 300 -9.09 37.92 -0.54
C PRO A 300 -8.39 37.93 -1.89
N ASP A 301 -7.24 37.26 -2.00
CA ASP A 301 -6.41 37.26 -3.22
C ASP A 301 -6.73 36.10 -4.17
N LEU A 302 -7.67 35.22 -3.80
CA LEU A 302 -8.12 34.11 -4.62
C LEU A 302 -9.60 34.25 -4.97
N VAL A 303 -9.93 34.05 -6.24
CA VAL A 303 -11.32 33.94 -6.68
C VAL A 303 -11.90 32.60 -6.22
N PRO A 304 -13.22 32.51 -5.99
CA PRO A 304 -13.89 31.24 -5.70
C PRO A 304 -13.68 30.20 -6.80
N VAL A 305 -13.76 28.94 -6.42
CA VAL A 305 -13.74 27.79 -7.34
C VAL A 305 -15.18 27.37 -7.58
N ALA A 306 -15.61 27.37 -8.82
CA ALA A 306 -16.95 26.94 -9.24
C ALA A 306 -16.82 25.98 -10.44
N PRO A 307 -16.54 24.68 -10.18
CA PRO A 307 -16.41 23.72 -11.26
C PRO A 307 -17.77 23.54 -11.97
N SER A 308 -17.76 23.55 -13.30
CA SER A 308 -18.99 23.29 -14.05
C SER A 308 -19.42 21.83 -13.87
N ARG A 309 -20.72 21.57 -13.94
CA ARG A 309 -21.26 20.20 -13.87
C ARG A 309 -20.72 19.33 -15.00
N GLU A 310 -20.59 19.90 -16.20
CA GLU A 310 -20.05 19.21 -17.37
C GLU A 310 -18.63 18.73 -17.10
N TRP A 311 -17.77 19.60 -16.57
CA TRP A 311 -16.39 19.23 -16.23
C TRP A 311 -16.33 18.16 -15.14
N VAL A 312 -17.15 18.26 -14.12
CA VAL A 312 -17.22 17.23 -13.05
C VAL A 312 -17.64 15.87 -13.63
N GLU A 313 -18.62 15.83 -14.54
CA GLU A 313 -19.04 14.58 -15.20
C GLU A 313 -18.00 14.04 -16.19
N GLU A 314 -17.28 14.90 -16.90
CA GLU A 314 -16.12 14.50 -17.72
C GLU A 314 -15.04 13.82 -16.85
N LEU A 315 -14.72 14.41 -15.70
CA LEU A 315 -13.76 13.83 -14.75
C LEU A 315 -14.28 12.49 -14.18
N ARG A 316 -15.57 12.40 -13.85
CA ARG A 316 -16.20 11.16 -13.38
C ARG A 316 -16.09 10.06 -14.44
N ALA A 317 -16.33 10.35 -15.69
CA ALA A 317 -16.26 9.40 -16.80
C ALA A 317 -14.83 8.87 -17.05
N THR A 318 -13.81 9.60 -16.61
CA THR A 318 -12.39 9.23 -16.76
C THR A 318 -11.76 8.63 -15.52
N LEU A 319 -12.55 8.36 -14.46
CA LEU A 319 -12.03 7.68 -13.29
C LEU A 319 -11.62 6.26 -13.66
N PRO A 320 -10.47 5.78 -13.16
CA PRO A 320 -10.07 4.39 -13.33
C PRO A 320 -10.99 3.46 -12.52
N GLU A 321 -10.95 2.19 -12.83
CA GLU A 321 -11.58 1.17 -11.98
C GLU A 321 -10.98 1.25 -10.56
N LEU A 322 -11.84 1.40 -9.56
CA LEU A 322 -11.37 1.57 -8.18
C LEU A 322 -10.70 0.29 -7.65
N PRO A 323 -9.69 0.40 -6.77
CA PRO A 323 -8.88 -0.74 -6.33
C PRO A 323 -9.70 -1.92 -5.80
N ARG A 324 -10.67 -1.68 -4.93
CA ARG A 324 -11.53 -2.74 -4.39
C ARG A 324 -12.36 -3.44 -5.48
N VAL A 325 -12.93 -2.69 -6.41
CA VAL A 325 -13.70 -3.24 -7.53
C VAL A 325 -12.80 -4.11 -8.40
N ARG A 326 -11.61 -3.59 -8.75
CA ARG A 326 -10.59 -4.31 -9.50
C ARG A 326 -10.16 -5.59 -8.80
N ARG A 327 -9.88 -5.54 -7.50
CA ARG A 327 -9.49 -6.73 -6.71
C ARG A 327 -10.57 -7.80 -6.73
N ASN A 328 -11.83 -7.43 -6.50
CA ASN A 328 -12.94 -8.38 -6.52
C ASN A 328 -13.11 -9.01 -7.89
N ARG A 329 -13.08 -8.23 -8.97
CA ARG A 329 -13.14 -8.73 -10.33
C ARG A 329 -11.99 -9.71 -10.63
N LEU A 330 -10.75 -9.32 -10.35
CA LEU A 330 -9.58 -10.17 -10.60
C LEU A 330 -9.61 -11.44 -9.75
N ARG A 331 -10.09 -11.37 -8.51
CA ARG A 331 -10.25 -12.55 -7.66
C ARG A 331 -11.23 -13.57 -8.28
N GLU A 332 -12.36 -13.09 -8.79
CA GLU A 332 -13.36 -13.91 -9.47
C GLU A 332 -12.80 -14.48 -10.77
N GLU A 333 -12.19 -13.66 -11.63
CA GLU A 333 -11.57 -14.08 -12.90
C GLU A 333 -10.45 -15.09 -12.70
N TRP A 334 -9.64 -14.95 -11.67
CA TRP A 334 -8.54 -15.85 -11.36
C TRP A 334 -8.96 -17.08 -10.55
N GLY A 335 -10.19 -17.11 -10.04
CA GLY A 335 -10.73 -18.22 -9.24
C GLY A 335 -9.96 -18.44 -7.93
N ILE A 336 -9.58 -17.36 -7.22
CA ILE A 336 -8.74 -17.41 -6.02
C ILE A 336 -9.48 -16.95 -4.76
N SER A 337 -8.95 -17.37 -3.61
CA SER A 337 -9.46 -16.94 -2.31
C SER A 337 -9.08 -15.50 -2.00
N GLU A 338 -9.78 -14.90 -1.03
CA GLU A 338 -9.43 -13.58 -0.48
C GLU A 338 -8.01 -13.57 0.09
N HIS A 339 -7.64 -14.62 0.82
CA HIS A 339 -6.30 -14.78 1.38
C HIS A 339 -5.19 -14.78 0.31
N ASP A 340 -5.43 -15.47 -0.82
CA ASP A 340 -4.48 -15.47 -1.94
C ASP A 340 -4.38 -14.07 -2.56
N MET A 341 -5.51 -13.38 -2.75
CA MET A 341 -5.51 -12.00 -3.28
C MET A 341 -4.75 -11.06 -2.35
N GLN A 342 -4.93 -11.17 -1.03
CA GLN A 342 -4.20 -10.36 -0.06
C GLN A 342 -2.69 -10.63 -0.10
N SER A 343 -2.30 -11.88 -0.29
CA SER A 343 -0.89 -12.27 -0.46
C SER A 343 -0.28 -11.65 -1.72
N ILE A 344 -1.03 -11.63 -2.82
CA ILE A 344 -0.63 -11.02 -4.10
C ILE A 344 -0.49 -9.49 -3.96
N LEU A 345 -1.42 -8.85 -3.24
CA LEU A 345 -1.37 -7.40 -2.94
C LEU A 345 -0.14 -7.04 -2.12
N ASN A 346 0.12 -7.80 -1.05
CA ASN A 346 1.26 -7.58 -0.17
C ASN A 346 2.61 -7.75 -0.89
N ALA A 347 2.66 -8.61 -1.90
CA ALA A 347 3.83 -8.80 -2.76
C ALA A 347 3.97 -7.74 -3.87
N GLY A 348 2.98 -6.84 -4.06
CA GLY A 348 2.96 -5.90 -5.18
C GLY A 348 2.83 -6.58 -6.56
N ALA A 349 2.22 -7.76 -6.62
CA ALA A 349 2.23 -8.63 -7.80
C ALA A 349 1.01 -8.48 -8.71
N VAL A 350 -0.02 -7.72 -8.33
CA VAL A 350 -1.30 -7.63 -9.08
C VAL A 350 -1.07 -7.22 -10.53
N ASP A 351 -0.34 -6.13 -10.74
CA ASP A 351 -0.09 -5.59 -12.09
C ASP A 351 0.83 -6.50 -12.90
N LEU A 352 1.82 -7.11 -12.26
CA LEU A 352 2.74 -8.06 -12.89
C LEU A 352 2.01 -9.32 -13.38
N ILE A 353 1.13 -9.88 -12.55
CA ILE A 353 0.31 -11.05 -12.90
C ILE A 353 -0.68 -10.68 -14.02
N THR A 354 -1.37 -9.54 -13.89
CA THR A 354 -2.32 -9.05 -14.91
C THR A 354 -1.61 -8.89 -16.26
N ALA A 355 -0.47 -8.18 -16.31
CA ALA A 355 0.29 -8.00 -17.54
C ALA A 355 0.84 -9.33 -18.13
N THR A 356 1.13 -10.32 -17.29
CA THR A 356 1.56 -11.64 -17.74
C THR A 356 0.39 -12.41 -18.38
N ILE A 357 -0.81 -12.27 -17.82
CA ILE A 357 -2.03 -12.84 -18.40
C ILE A 357 -2.36 -12.17 -19.74
N ASP A 358 -2.28 -10.85 -19.80
CA ASP A 358 -2.48 -10.06 -21.03
C ASP A 358 -1.47 -10.45 -22.13
N ALA A 359 -0.27 -10.88 -21.74
CA ALA A 359 0.75 -11.42 -22.64
C ALA A 359 0.53 -12.90 -23.04
N GLY A 360 -0.59 -13.52 -22.60
CA GLY A 360 -1.05 -14.84 -23.07
C GLY A 360 -0.86 -16.00 -22.09
N ALA A 361 -0.42 -15.76 -20.85
CA ALA A 361 -0.36 -16.80 -19.83
C ALA A 361 -1.73 -17.06 -19.20
N ASP A 362 -1.97 -18.26 -18.67
CA ASP A 362 -3.10 -18.48 -17.79
C ASP A 362 -2.82 -17.97 -16.36
N ALA A 363 -3.89 -17.60 -15.64
CA ALA A 363 -3.78 -16.97 -14.32
C ALA A 363 -3.06 -17.85 -13.28
N ALA A 364 -3.26 -19.16 -13.33
CA ALA A 364 -2.62 -20.07 -12.37
C ALA A 364 -1.11 -20.16 -12.61
N ALA A 365 -0.67 -20.23 -13.88
CA ALA A 365 0.74 -20.25 -14.25
C ALA A 365 1.43 -18.92 -13.93
N ALA A 366 0.81 -17.79 -14.28
CA ALA A 366 1.34 -16.47 -13.96
C ALA A 366 1.57 -16.32 -12.44
N ARG A 367 0.56 -16.63 -11.63
CA ARG A 367 0.66 -16.58 -10.16
C ARG A 367 1.75 -17.52 -9.62
N LYS A 368 1.83 -18.75 -10.14
CA LYS A 368 2.84 -19.72 -9.72
C LYS A 368 4.25 -19.15 -9.83
N TRP A 369 4.56 -18.49 -10.93
CA TRP A 369 5.91 -17.95 -11.14
C TRP A 369 6.16 -16.66 -10.35
N TRP A 370 5.21 -15.71 -10.36
CA TRP A 370 5.37 -14.44 -9.64
C TRP A 370 5.38 -14.63 -8.12
N MET A 371 4.44 -15.41 -7.57
CA MET A 371 4.33 -15.63 -6.12
C MET A 371 5.25 -16.73 -5.58
N GLY A 372 5.86 -17.52 -6.45
CA GLY A 372 6.80 -18.58 -6.07
C GLY A 372 8.25 -18.19 -6.31
N GLU A 373 8.78 -18.55 -7.47
CA GLU A 373 10.20 -18.40 -7.79
C GLU A 373 10.67 -16.94 -7.79
N LEU A 374 9.89 -16.02 -8.41
CA LEU A 374 10.28 -14.62 -8.52
C LEU A 374 10.19 -13.89 -7.18
N ALA A 375 9.15 -14.15 -6.39
CA ALA A 375 9.04 -13.60 -5.04
C ALA A 375 10.18 -14.06 -4.13
N ARG A 376 10.58 -15.34 -4.22
CA ARG A 376 11.75 -15.88 -3.51
C ARG A 376 13.01 -15.11 -3.89
N ARG A 377 13.25 -14.89 -5.18
CA ARG A 377 14.44 -14.18 -5.67
C ARG A 377 14.46 -12.71 -5.27
N ALA A 378 13.33 -12.03 -5.33
CA ALA A 378 13.19 -10.65 -4.85
C ALA A 378 13.54 -10.54 -3.36
N ASN A 379 13.02 -11.46 -2.54
CA ASN A 379 13.32 -11.52 -1.11
C ASN A 379 14.80 -11.80 -0.83
N GLU A 380 15.43 -12.73 -1.56
CA GLU A 380 16.86 -13.03 -1.44
C GLU A 380 17.74 -11.84 -1.84
N ALA A 381 17.32 -11.07 -2.84
CA ALA A 381 18.01 -9.86 -3.29
C ALA A 381 17.68 -8.62 -2.43
N GLY A 382 16.69 -8.70 -1.53
CA GLY A 382 16.22 -7.56 -0.72
C GLY A 382 15.61 -6.45 -1.58
N THR A 383 14.96 -6.79 -2.70
CA THR A 383 14.33 -5.86 -3.63
C THR A 383 12.82 -6.10 -3.73
N GLU A 384 12.10 -5.12 -4.26
CA GLU A 384 10.70 -5.31 -4.64
C GLU A 384 10.60 -6.24 -5.87
N LEU A 385 9.46 -6.93 -5.97
CA LEU A 385 9.20 -7.87 -7.07
C LEU A 385 9.26 -7.18 -8.45
N ALA A 386 8.74 -5.96 -8.54
CA ALA A 386 8.75 -5.16 -9.76
C ALA A 386 10.15 -4.64 -10.16
N ALA A 387 11.13 -4.71 -9.25
CA ALA A 387 12.51 -4.29 -9.52
C ALA A 387 13.38 -5.41 -10.09
N LEU A 388 12.83 -6.63 -10.23
CA LEU A 388 13.54 -7.72 -10.90
C LEU A 388 13.68 -7.43 -12.39
N GLU A 389 14.85 -7.74 -12.95
CA GLU A 389 15.15 -7.56 -14.38
C GLU A 389 14.49 -8.66 -15.25
N ILE A 390 13.17 -8.83 -15.13
CA ILE A 390 12.36 -9.72 -15.94
C ILE A 390 11.01 -9.07 -16.23
N THR A 391 10.57 -9.13 -17.46
CA THR A 391 9.28 -8.57 -17.90
C THR A 391 8.12 -9.56 -17.80
N PRO A 392 6.87 -9.11 -17.63
CA PRO A 392 5.69 -9.95 -17.71
C PRO A 392 5.60 -10.77 -19.00
N ALA A 393 6.01 -10.21 -20.14
CA ALA A 393 6.03 -10.92 -21.42
C ALA A 393 7.03 -12.10 -21.43
N GLN A 394 8.20 -11.93 -20.84
CA GLN A 394 9.17 -13.02 -20.69
C GLN A 394 8.65 -14.14 -19.77
N VAL A 395 7.98 -13.76 -18.67
CA VAL A 395 7.32 -14.75 -17.79
C VAL A 395 6.20 -15.48 -18.54
N ALA A 396 5.40 -14.78 -19.32
CA ALA A 396 4.35 -15.39 -20.15
C ALA A 396 4.95 -16.38 -21.16
N ARG A 397 6.10 -16.06 -21.79
CA ARG A 397 6.77 -16.99 -22.68
C ARG A 397 7.26 -18.25 -21.95
N VAL A 398 7.80 -18.11 -20.75
CA VAL A 398 8.15 -19.27 -19.90
C VAL A 398 6.91 -20.12 -19.60
N CYS A 399 5.78 -19.49 -19.26
CA CYS A 399 4.50 -20.20 -19.04
C CYS A 399 4.09 -20.99 -20.30
N ALA A 400 4.20 -20.40 -21.49
CA ALA A 400 3.87 -21.03 -22.77
C ALA A 400 4.76 -22.25 -23.02
N LEU A 401 6.08 -22.11 -22.83
CA LEU A 401 7.03 -23.22 -23.02
C LEU A 401 6.78 -24.41 -22.09
N VAL A 402 6.35 -24.12 -20.85
CA VAL A 402 5.94 -25.16 -19.90
C VAL A 402 4.63 -25.82 -20.34
N LYS A 403 3.65 -25.06 -20.79
CA LYS A 403 2.36 -25.57 -21.29
C LYS A 403 2.50 -26.40 -22.55
N GLU A 404 3.41 -26.01 -23.43
CA GLU A 404 3.75 -26.77 -24.67
C GLU A 404 4.54 -28.06 -24.38
N GLY A 405 4.99 -28.27 -23.14
CA GLY A 405 5.81 -29.42 -22.75
C GLY A 405 7.28 -29.29 -23.17
N SER A 406 7.69 -28.16 -23.71
CA SER A 406 9.10 -27.89 -24.08
C SER A 406 9.99 -27.73 -22.87
N LEU A 407 9.43 -27.25 -21.74
CA LEU A 407 10.10 -27.13 -20.45
C LEU A 407 9.29 -27.81 -19.35
N ASN A 408 10.00 -28.40 -18.40
CA ASN A 408 9.41 -28.71 -17.08
C ASN A 408 9.75 -27.59 -16.07
N ASP A 409 9.14 -27.62 -14.88
CA ASP A 409 9.34 -26.60 -13.83
C ASP A 409 10.82 -26.37 -13.47
N LYS A 410 11.64 -27.41 -13.47
CA LYS A 410 13.06 -27.32 -13.17
C LYS A 410 13.82 -26.55 -14.26
N LEU A 411 13.54 -26.84 -15.52
CA LEU A 411 14.13 -26.17 -16.66
C LEU A 411 13.63 -24.71 -16.75
N ALA A 412 12.35 -24.47 -16.48
CA ALA A 412 11.77 -23.13 -16.44
C ALA A 412 12.44 -22.23 -15.40
N ARG A 413 12.80 -22.76 -14.22
CA ARG A 413 13.58 -22.00 -13.22
C ARG A 413 14.97 -21.61 -13.74
N GLN A 414 15.63 -22.49 -14.52
CA GLN A 414 16.91 -22.19 -15.13
C GLN A 414 16.79 -21.14 -16.25
N VAL A 415 15.67 -21.14 -16.99
CA VAL A 415 15.38 -20.08 -17.98
C VAL A 415 15.18 -18.75 -17.27
N ILE A 416 14.35 -18.69 -16.21
CA ILE A 416 14.14 -17.47 -15.42
C ILE A 416 15.48 -16.97 -14.86
N GLU A 417 16.34 -17.85 -14.36
CA GLU A 417 17.67 -17.50 -13.90
C GLU A 417 18.53 -16.85 -14.97
N GLY A 418 18.55 -17.42 -16.19
CA GLY A 418 19.30 -16.87 -17.31
C GLY A 418 18.77 -15.52 -17.77
N VAL A 419 17.44 -15.34 -17.80
CA VAL A 419 16.81 -14.04 -18.11
C VAL A 419 17.20 -12.99 -17.08
N LEU A 420 17.10 -13.29 -15.79
CA LEU A 420 17.52 -12.38 -14.71
C LEU A 420 19.02 -12.08 -14.71
N ALA A 421 19.85 -12.98 -15.26
CA ALA A 421 21.27 -12.76 -15.44
C ALA A 421 21.61 -11.96 -16.73
N GLY A 422 20.61 -11.51 -17.49
CA GLY A 422 20.80 -10.75 -18.72
C GLY A 422 21.31 -11.57 -19.91
N GLU A 423 21.15 -12.91 -19.90
CA GLU A 423 21.62 -13.79 -20.96
C GLU A 423 20.78 -13.68 -22.25
N GLY A 424 19.60 -13.09 -22.18
CA GLY A 424 18.68 -12.84 -23.26
C GLY A 424 17.23 -13.16 -22.91
N ASP A 425 16.36 -13.22 -23.91
CA ASP A 425 14.97 -13.62 -23.76
C ASP A 425 14.82 -15.12 -23.46
N ALA A 426 13.63 -15.55 -23.03
CA ALA A 426 13.37 -16.93 -22.63
C ALA A 426 13.81 -17.97 -23.69
N ASP A 427 13.47 -17.74 -24.94
CA ASP A 427 13.86 -18.64 -26.04
C ASP A 427 15.37 -18.67 -26.30
N GLU A 428 16.04 -17.50 -26.22
CA GLU A 428 17.50 -17.39 -26.35
C GLU A 428 18.23 -18.13 -25.22
N VAL A 429 17.73 -18.03 -23.98
CA VAL A 429 18.30 -18.76 -22.84
C VAL A 429 18.09 -20.29 -23.02
N VAL A 430 16.92 -20.69 -23.48
CA VAL A 430 16.63 -22.10 -23.79
C VAL A 430 17.65 -22.66 -24.79
N ASP A 431 17.90 -21.92 -25.87
CA ASP A 431 18.83 -22.37 -26.92
C ASP A 431 20.29 -22.32 -26.46
N LYS A 432 20.73 -21.25 -25.79
CA LYS A 432 22.10 -21.07 -25.26
C LYS A 432 22.47 -22.13 -24.22
N ARG A 433 21.54 -22.48 -23.35
CA ARG A 433 21.77 -23.44 -22.26
C ARG A 433 21.35 -24.86 -22.62
N GLY A 434 20.75 -25.08 -23.80
CA GLY A 434 20.25 -26.39 -24.26
C GLY A 434 19.12 -26.95 -23.36
N LEU A 435 18.22 -26.08 -22.88
CA LEU A 435 17.20 -26.38 -21.90
C LEU A 435 15.90 -26.87 -22.58
N LYS A 436 15.92 -28.04 -23.21
CA LYS A 436 14.69 -28.63 -23.78
C LYS A 436 14.42 -29.98 -23.13
N VAL A 437 13.14 -30.31 -22.93
CA VAL A 437 12.74 -31.65 -22.47
C VAL A 437 13.15 -32.67 -23.54
N VAL A 438 13.84 -33.69 -23.13
CA VAL A 438 14.20 -34.82 -24.03
C VAL A 438 12.95 -35.65 -24.27
N SER A 439 12.36 -35.51 -25.45
CA SER A 439 11.19 -36.25 -25.90
C SER A 439 11.55 -37.47 -26.79
N ASP A 440 12.83 -37.69 -27.08
CA ASP A 440 13.29 -38.85 -27.85
C ASP A 440 13.12 -40.14 -27.02
N GLU A 441 12.11 -40.93 -27.38
CA GLU A 441 11.81 -42.20 -26.73
C GLU A 441 12.97 -43.19 -26.74
N GLY A 442 13.84 -43.13 -27.75
CA GLY A 442 15.03 -43.96 -27.83
C GLY A 442 16.08 -43.62 -26.80
N ALA A 443 16.39 -42.31 -26.66
CA ALA A 443 17.33 -41.81 -25.66
C ALA A 443 16.80 -42.00 -24.25
N LEU A 444 15.48 -41.76 -24.04
CA LEU A 444 14.81 -41.95 -22.77
C LEU A 444 14.80 -43.44 -22.37
N GLY A 445 14.49 -44.33 -23.32
CA GLY A 445 14.51 -45.77 -23.15
C GLY A 445 15.88 -46.30 -22.75
N ALA A 446 16.97 -45.81 -23.37
CA ALA A 446 18.32 -46.16 -23.01
C ALA A 446 18.72 -45.72 -21.61
N ALA A 447 18.36 -44.50 -21.23
CA ALA A 447 18.61 -43.97 -19.85
C ALA A 447 17.84 -44.75 -18.77
N VAL A 448 16.63 -45.21 -19.10
CA VAL A 448 15.83 -46.07 -18.21
C VAL A 448 16.48 -47.45 -18.07
N ASP A 449 16.94 -48.05 -19.16
CA ASP A 449 17.64 -49.36 -19.12
C ASP A 449 18.91 -49.29 -18.26
N GLU A 450 19.70 -48.23 -18.43
CA GLU A 450 20.91 -48.02 -17.63
C GLU A 450 20.57 -47.81 -16.16
N ALA A 451 19.53 -47.03 -15.82
CA ALA A 451 19.09 -46.83 -14.45
C ALA A 451 18.57 -48.13 -13.80
N ILE A 452 17.83 -48.97 -14.55
CA ILE A 452 17.37 -50.28 -14.08
C ILE A 452 18.57 -51.20 -13.81
N ALA A 453 19.53 -51.27 -14.74
CA ALA A 453 20.72 -52.12 -14.61
C ALA A 453 21.60 -51.71 -13.44
N ALA A 454 21.80 -50.39 -13.23
CA ALA A 454 22.59 -49.85 -12.13
C ALA A 454 21.93 -50.01 -10.76
N ASN A 455 20.61 -50.26 -10.70
CA ASN A 455 19.83 -50.34 -9.47
C ASN A 455 18.99 -51.64 -9.41
N ALA A 456 19.57 -52.78 -9.71
CA ALA A 456 18.89 -54.09 -9.84
C ALA A 456 18.05 -54.43 -8.58
N ALA A 457 18.54 -54.17 -7.38
CA ALA A 457 17.81 -54.40 -6.14
C ALA A 457 16.52 -53.57 -5.97
N ILE A 458 16.47 -52.40 -6.59
CA ILE A 458 15.26 -51.52 -6.60
C ILE A 458 14.30 -52.05 -7.67
N ALA A 459 14.81 -52.42 -8.84
CA ALA A 459 14.03 -53.01 -9.91
C ALA A 459 13.32 -54.31 -9.45
N ASP A 460 14.00 -55.15 -8.68
CA ASP A 460 13.40 -56.39 -8.12
C ASP A 460 12.31 -56.10 -7.09
N LYS A 461 12.44 -55.03 -6.30
CA LYS A 461 11.36 -54.57 -5.39
C LYS A 461 10.13 -54.10 -6.14
N ILE A 462 10.32 -53.44 -7.29
CA ILE A 462 9.22 -52.96 -8.13
C ILE A 462 8.51 -54.15 -8.77
N ARG A 463 9.28 -55.14 -9.33
CA ARG A 463 8.74 -56.39 -9.85
C ARG A 463 7.96 -57.19 -8.79
N GLY A 464 8.41 -57.10 -7.53
CA GLY A 464 7.73 -57.69 -6.38
C GLY A 464 6.52 -56.91 -5.86
N GLY A 465 5.99 -55.90 -6.61
CA GLY A 465 4.77 -55.16 -6.32
C GLY A 465 4.96 -53.87 -5.52
N LYS A 466 6.20 -53.46 -5.16
CA LYS A 466 6.46 -52.19 -4.49
C LYS A 466 6.61 -51.03 -5.49
N VAL A 467 5.53 -50.66 -6.18
CA VAL A 467 5.51 -49.63 -7.24
C VAL A 467 6.01 -48.25 -6.76
N ALA A 468 5.85 -47.94 -5.46
CA ALA A 468 6.36 -46.69 -4.87
C ALA A 468 7.90 -46.55 -4.96
N ALA A 469 8.64 -47.70 -5.09
CA ALA A 469 10.09 -47.70 -5.23
C ALA A 469 10.56 -47.16 -6.61
N ALA A 470 9.67 -47.02 -7.58
CA ALA A 470 9.97 -46.47 -8.91
C ALA A 470 10.49 -45.04 -8.82
N GLY A 471 10.10 -44.25 -7.80
CA GLY A 471 10.61 -42.90 -7.60
C GLY A 471 12.14 -42.79 -7.49
N ALA A 472 12.81 -43.82 -6.96
CA ALA A 472 14.27 -43.85 -6.89
C ALA A 472 14.93 -44.05 -8.28
N LEU A 473 14.34 -44.88 -9.14
CA LEU A 473 14.80 -45.05 -10.53
C LEU A 473 14.50 -43.79 -11.37
N VAL A 474 13.32 -43.18 -11.19
CA VAL A 474 13.00 -41.88 -11.80
C VAL A 474 14.07 -40.86 -11.42
N GLY A 475 14.44 -40.76 -10.14
CA GLY A 475 15.50 -39.87 -9.69
C GLY A 475 16.86 -40.12 -10.35
N ALA A 476 17.21 -41.38 -10.58
CA ALA A 476 18.45 -41.77 -11.28
C ALA A 476 18.43 -41.33 -12.76
N VAL A 477 17.32 -41.58 -13.48
CA VAL A 477 17.14 -41.13 -14.88
C VAL A 477 17.14 -39.59 -14.96
N MET A 478 16.43 -38.91 -14.06
CA MET A 478 16.42 -37.47 -14.01
C MET A 478 17.81 -36.86 -13.77
N LYS A 479 18.65 -37.54 -12.98
CA LYS A 479 20.04 -37.11 -12.76
C LYS A 479 20.89 -37.35 -14.02
N ALA A 480 20.75 -38.49 -14.69
CA ALA A 480 21.48 -38.83 -15.92
C ALA A 480 21.10 -37.86 -17.06
N THR A 481 19.83 -37.53 -17.21
CA THR A 481 19.32 -36.59 -18.20
C THR A 481 19.42 -35.09 -17.77
N ARG A 482 20.12 -34.79 -16.69
CA ARG A 482 20.27 -33.43 -16.14
C ARG A 482 18.94 -32.74 -15.85
N GLY A 483 17.87 -33.48 -15.63
CA GLY A 483 16.53 -32.98 -15.37
C GLY A 483 15.73 -32.65 -16.64
N GLN A 484 16.23 -33.05 -17.81
CA GLN A 484 15.57 -32.80 -19.10
C GLN A 484 14.53 -33.86 -19.47
N ALA A 485 14.45 -34.97 -18.74
CA ALA A 485 13.43 -36.00 -18.98
C ALA A 485 12.08 -35.58 -18.34
N ASP A 486 10.97 -36.06 -18.94
CA ASP A 486 9.66 -36.01 -18.32
C ASP A 486 9.56 -37.10 -17.25
N ALA A 487 9.42 -36.69 -15.97
CA ALA A 487 9.38 -37.62 -14.85
C ALA A 487 8.18 -38.59 -14.88
N ALA A 488 7.04 -38.16 -15.43
CA ALA A 488 5.85 -38.98 -15.56
C ALA A 488 6.09 -40.05 -16.63
N ARG A 489 6.59 -39.65 -17.80
CA ARG A 489 6.91 -40.58 -18.90
C ARG A 489 8.04 -41.54 -18.52
N VAL A 490 9.07 -41.06 -17.80
CA VAL A 490 10.13 -41.94 -17.26
C VAL A 490 9.54 -42.99 -16.31
N ARG A 491 8.61 -42.64 -15.46
CA ARG A 491 7.94 -43.58 -14.55
C ARG A 491 7.14 -44.61 -15.32
N GLU A 492 6.38 -44.22 -16.32
CA GLU A 492 5.64 -45.14 -17.20
C GLU A 492 6.59 -46.14 -17.89
N LEU A 493 7.66 -45.64 -18.52
CA LEU A 493 8.64 -46.51 -19.18
C LEU A 493 9.34 -47.48 -18.22
N ILE A 494 9.63 -47.05 -16.98
CA ILE A 494 10.19 -47.93 -15.94
C ILE A 494 9.21 -49.07 -15.64
N LEU A 495 7.92 -48.76 -15.43
CA LEU A 495 6.90 -49.76 -15.12
C LEU A 495 6.64 -50.69 -16.28
N GLU A 496 6.52 -50.16 -17.52
CA GLU A 496 6.41 -50.93 -18.74
C GLU A 496 7.56 -51.92 -18.91
N LYS A 497 8.81 -51.48 -18.77
CA LYS A 497 10.02 -52.30 -18.92
C LYS A 497 10.19 -53.34 -17.80
N LEU A 498 9.63 -53.07 -16.62
CA LEU A 498 9.64 -54.02 -15.50
C LEU A 498 8.42 -54.95 -15.49
N GLY A 499 7.45 -54.75 -16.41
CA GLY A 499 6.26 -55.60 -16.54
C GLY A 499 5.27 -55.43 -15.38
N VAL A 500 5.18 -54.23 -14.82
CA VAL A 500 4.29 -53.92 -13.67
C VAL A 500 3.24 -52.88 -14.09
N GLU A 501 1.97 -53.19 -13.90
CA GLU A 501 0.90 -52.22 -14.07
C GLU A 501 0.94 -51.18 -12.92
N GLY A 502 0.86 -49.87 -13.28
CA GLY A 502 1.03 -48.75 -12.39
C GLY A 502 -0.24 -48.23 -11.73
#